data_c20972a9e27019a0eb4c920d48ddb703
#
_entry.id   c20972a9e27019a0eb4c920d48ddb703
#
_cell.length_a   1.000
_cell.length_b   1.000
_cell.length_c   1.000
_cell.angle_alpha   90.00
_cell.angle_beta   90.00
_cell.angle_gamma   90.00
#
_symmetry.space_group_name_H-M   'P 1'
#
loop_
_entity.id
_entity.type
_entity.pdbx_description
1 polymer ?
#
loop_
_entity_poly.entity_id
_entity_poly.type
_entity_poly.pdbx_seq_one_letter_code
_entity_poly.pdbx_strand_id
1 'polypeptide(L)'
;MEALQKLHDKGIKLFICSGRPPMDIKPLMDKLNNLFDGYITLNGQYCYDANNKIIHEQALDKNDLIKLTDYLKDKDIACGFIELDYFYFNLHNQYLSDLDKQLGSTAPERIIDDMQRVRTHKTYQLNLFLSDKDEQPILKMLPNCRSVRWCPLFGDIIPKSGGKSTGIKYILDYYNINIDECMAFGDGGNDKEMLEFAKIGVAMGNASDDVKSIADYVTTDVDNDGILNALKYFKVL
;
A
#
# COMPACT_ATOMS: atom_id res chain seq x y z
N MET A 1 18.17 -11.79 -1.65
CA MET A 1 19.25 -10.88 -1.19
C MET A 1 20.34 -10.68 -2.23
N GLU A 2 21.01 -11.73 -2.72
CA GLU A 2 22.10 -11.61 -3.73
C GLU A 2 21.67 -10.85 -5.01
N ALA A 3 20.45 -11.06 -5.51
CA ALA A 3 19.94 -10.35 -6.67
C ALA A 3 19.79 -8.85 -6.42
N LEU A 4 19.24 -8.45 -5.27
CA LEU A 4 19.10 -7.04 -4.91
C LEU A 4 20.47 -6.34 -4.77
N GLN A 5 21.44 -7.03 -4.17
CA GLN A 5 22.81 -6.52 -4.09
C GLN A 5 23.41 -6.28 -5.48
N LYS A 6 23.25 -7.23 -6.41
CA LYS A 6 23.73 -7.09 -7.79
C LYS A 6 23.08 -5.91 -8.53
N LEU A 7 21.80 -5.66 -8.29
CA LEU A 7 21.11 -4.49 -8.85
C LEU A 7 21.69 -3.19 -8.30
N HIS A 8 21.85 -3.11 -6.98
CA HIS A 8 22.46 -1.96 -6.32
C HIS A 8 23.89 -1.70 -6.83
N ASP A 9 24.72 -2.74 -6.97
CA ASP A 9 26.10 -2.64 -7.47
C ASP A 9 26.15 -2.16 -8.94
N LYS A 10 25.09 -2.41 -9.72
CA LYS A 10 24.91 -1.87 -11.08
C LYS A 10 24.37 -0.43 -11.10
N GLY A 11 24.12 0.20 -9.94
CA GLY A 11 23.54 1.53 -9.82
C GLY A 11 22.05 1.62 -10.12
N ILE A 12 21.36 0.47 -10.14
CA ILE A 12 19.90 0.42 -10.31
C ILE A 12 19.25 0.80 -8.98
N LYS A 13 18.38 1.81 -9.03
CA LYS A 13 17.63 2.29 -7.87
C LYS A 13 16.54 1.30 -7.45
N LEU A 14 16.46 1.02 -6.16
CA LEU A 14 15.51 0.07 -5.59
C LEU A 14 14.53 0.78 -4.65
N PHE A 15 13.25 0.49 -4.82
CA PHE A 15 12.18 1.10 -4.02
C PHE A 15 11.23 0.03 -3.49
N ILE A 16 10.77 0.20 -2.24
CA ILE A 16 9.64 -0.57 -1.70
C ILE A 16 8.37 0.23 -1.97
N CYS A 17 7.35 -0.41 -2.54
CA CYS A 17 6.03 0.16 -2.77
C CYS A 17 4.96 -0.68 -2.06
N SER A 18 4.35 -0.14 -1.00
CA SER A 18 3.48 -0.91 -0.10
C SER A 18 2.26 -0.10 0.37
N GLY A 19 1.17 -0.81 0.71
CA GLY A 19 0.05 -0.24 1.45
C GLY A 19 0.32 -0.05 2.95
N ARG A 20 1.43 -0.59 3.47
CA ARG A 20 1.81 -0.50 4.89
C ARG A 20 2.26 0.91 5.26
N PRO A 21 2.03 1.36 6.51
CA PRO A 21 2.59 2.62 7.02
C PRO A 21 4.11 2.50 7.27
N PRO A 22 4.82 3.63 7.40
CA PRO A 22 6.26 3.65 7.65
C PRO A 22 6.70 2.83 8.87
N MET A 23 5.90 2.81 9.94
CA MET A 23 6.21 2.04 11.16
C MET A 23 6.32 0.54 10.90
N ASP A 24 5.55 -0.02 9.95
CA ASP A 24 5.57 -1.44 9.60
C ASP A 24 6.69 -1.78 8.58
N ILE A 25 7.18 -0.79 7.86
CA ILE A 25 8.29 -0.96 6.90
C ILE A 25 9.64 -0.96 7.61
N LYS A 26 9.81 -0.15 8.64
CA LYS A 26 11.08 0.03 9.35
C LYS A 26 11.73 -1.28 9.83
N PRO A 27 11.01 -2.24 10.48
CA PRO A 27 11.60 -3.51 10.89
C PRO A 27 12.05 -4.40 9.71
N LEU A 28 11.46 -4.20 8.53
CA LEU A 28 11.84 -4.91 7.31
C LEU A 28 13.13 -4.34 6.72
N MET A 29 13.31 -3.01 6.77
CA MET A 29 14.51 -2.33 6.28
C MET A 29 15.78 -2.83 6.96
N ASP A 30 15.75 -3.00 8.28
CA ASP A 30 16.87 -3.50 9.07
C ASP A 30 17.34 -4.88 8.58
N LYS A 31 16.40 -5.71 8.11
CA LYS A 31 16.70 -7.06 7.57
C LYS A 31 17.23 -7.03 6.14
N LEU A 32 16.96 -5.97 5.40
CA LEU A 32 17.31 -5.83 3.98
C LEU A 32 18.60 -5.01 3.76
N ASN A 33 19.42 -4.81 4.80
CA ASN A 33 20.74 -4.16 4.75
C ASN A 33 20.71 -2.77 4.08
N ASN A 34 19.63 -2.03 4.20
CA ASN A 34 19.48 -0.68 3.62
C ASN A 34 19.78 -0.61 2.10
N LEU A 35 19.43 -1.66 1.35
CA LEU A 35 19.64 -1.72 -0.10
C LEU A 35 18.67 -0.83 -0.90
N PHE A 36 17.67 -0.26 -0.26
CA PHE A 36 16.65 0.51 -0.93
C PHE A 36 16.93 2.01 -0.88
N ASP A 37 16.76 2.67 -2.01
CA ASP A 37 16.95 4.12 -2.18
C ASP A 37 15.76 4.94 -1.66
N GLY A 38 14.59 4.32 -1.52
CA GLY A 38 13.42 5.00 -0.99
C GLY A 38 12.20 4.09 -0.85
N TYR A 39 11.14 4.68 -0.32
CA TYR A 39 9.96 3.97 0.14
C TYR A 39 8.69 4.71 -0.28
N ILE A 40 7.76 3.97 -0.86
CA ILE A 40 6.41 4.40 -1.22
C ILE A 40 5.48 3.64 -0.28
N THR A 41 4.93 4.32 0.71
CA THR A 41 4.12 3.71 1.79
C THR A 41 2.68 4.22 1.74
N LEU A 42 1.78 3.54 2.48
CA LEU A 42 0.37 3.91 2.56
C LEU A 42 -0.28 4.02 1.17
N ASN A 43 -0.01 3.03 0.29
CA ASN A 43 -0.45 3.05 -1.11
C ASN A 43 -0.07 4.33 -1.88
N GLY A 44 1.11 4.91 -1.59
CA GLY A 44 1.62 6.10 -2.28
C GLY A 44 1.36 7.43 -1.59
N GLN A 45 0.68 7.44 -0.43
CA GLN A 45 0.36 8.69 0.30
C GLN A 45 1.56 9.27 1.04
N TYR A 46 2.58 8.47 1.32
CA TYR A 46 3.78 8.93 1.98
C TYR A 46 5.01 8.28 1.36
N CYS A 47 5.84 9.11 0.72
CA CYS A 47 7.06 8.69 0.04
C CYS A 47 8.26 9.40 0.64
N TYR A 48 9.35 8.66 0.88
CA TYR A 48 10.57 9.20 1.46
C TYR A 48 11.80 8.45 0.94
N ASP A 49 12.95 9.12 0.96
CA ASP A 49 14.22 8.51 0.55
C ASP A 49 14.87 7.69 1.68
N ALA A 50 16.00 7.05 1.38
CA ALA A 50 16.76 6.26 2.35
C ALA A 50 17.26 7.07 3.57
N ASN A 51 17.32 8.39 3.48
CA ASN A 51 17.70 9.30 4.55
C ASN A 51 16.49 9.86 5.32
N ASN A 52 15.29 9.30 5.10
CA ASN A 52 14.01 9.75 5.66
C ASN A 52 13.60 11.19 5.22
N LYS A 53 14.15 11.70 4.11
CA LYS A 53 13.67 12.95 3.53
C LYS A 53 12.35 12.71 2.82
N ILE A 54 11.32 13.43 3.22
CA ILE A 54 9.98 13.34 2.63
C ILE A 54 10.03 13.85 1.19
N ILE A 55 9.55 13.04 0.26
CA ILE A 55 9.43 13.33 -1.17
C ILE A 55 7.98 13.71 -1.50
N HIS A 56 7.02 12.99 -0.93
CA HIS A 56 5.60 13.23 -1.11
C HIS A 56 4.83 12.90 0.16
N GLU A 57 3.84 13.73 0.47
CA GLU A 57 2.94 13.52 1.60
C GLU A 57 1.51 13.97 1.22
N GLN A 58 0.53 13.09 1.37
CA GLN A 58 -0.87 13.39 1.13
C GLN A 58 -1.76 12.67 2.15
N ALA A 59 -2.29 13.42 3.11
CA ALA A 59 -3.31 12.91 4.04
C ALA A 59 -4.70 12.90 3.39
N LEU A 60 -5.62 12.15 3.98
CA LEU A 60 -7.05 12.18 3.64
C LEU A 60 -7.65 13.55 3.94
N ASP A 61 -8.68 13.93 3.18
CA ASP A 61 -9.40 15.18 3.40
C ASP A 61 -10.08 15.18 4.77
N LYS A 62 -9.82 16.21 5.57
CA LYS A 62 -10.30 16.32 6.93
C LYS A 62 -11.83 16.39 7.03
N ASN A 63 -12.50 17.03 6.06
CA ASN A 63 -13.96 17.14 6.07
C ASN A 63 -14.59 15.78 5.74
N ASP A 64 -13.98 15.01 4.83
CA ASP A 64 -14.42 13.65 4.53
C ASP A 64 -14.24 12.74 5.74
N LEU A 65 -13.12 12.83 6.46
CA LEU A 65 -12.89 12.09 7.71
C LEU A 65 -13.94 12.44 8.78
N ILE A 66 -14.27 13.72 8.96
CA ILE A 66 -15.30 14.16 9.93
C ILE A 66 -16.65 13.57 9.55
N LYS A 67 -17.06 13.65 8.27
CA LYS A 67 -18.33 13.05 7.81
C LYS A 67 -18.36 11.54 8.07
N LEU A 68 -17.24 10.85 7.80
CA LEU A 68 -17.14 9.41 8.05
C LEU A 68 -17.29 9.10 9.54
N THR A 69 -16.57 9.79 10.43
CA THR A 69 -16.63 9.53 11.87
C THR A 69 -18.05 9.82 12.42
N ASP A 70 -18.71 10.87 11.94
CA ASP A 70 -20.11 11.16 12.31
C ASP A 70 -21.05 10.05 11.81
N TYR A 71 -20.83 9.49 10.63
CA TYR A 71 -21.60 8.38 10.08
C TYR A 71 -21.38 7.06 10.85
N LEU A 72 -20.13 6.77 11.24
CA LEU A 72 -19.77 5.52 11.91
C LEU A 72 -20.20 5.46 13.39
N LYS A 73 -20.52 6.61 14.01
CA LYS A 73 -20.73 6.77 15.44
C LYS A 73 -21.73 5.76 16.04
N ASP A 74 -22.83 5.48 15.29
CA ASP A 74 -23.90 4.57 15.73
C ASP A 74 -23.98 3.31 14.85
N LYS A 75 -22.87 2.91 14.22
CA LYS A 75 -22.80 1.78 13.31
C LYS A 75 -21.84 0.71 13.84
N ASP A 76 -22.23 -0.54 13.68
CA ASP A 76 -21.34 -1.67 13.91
C ASP A 76 -20.44 -1.96 12.69
N ILE A 77 -19.72 -0.92 12.26
CA ILE A 77 -18.77 -0.98 11.14
C ILE A 77 -17.38 -0.70 11.68
N ALA A 78 -16.50 -1.69 11.62
CA ALA A 78 -15.12 -1.52 12.00
C ALA A 78 -14.36 -0.74 10.94
N CYS A 79 -13.61 0.26 11.37
CA CYS A 79 -12.75 1.07 10.55
C CYS A 79 -11.41 1.28 11.27
N GLY A 80 -10.32 0.93 10.59
CA GLY A 80 -8.97 1.24 11.03
C GLY A 80 -8.55 2.62 10.49
N PHE A 81 -7.92 3.42 11.33
CA PHE A 81 -7.40 4.75 11.01
C PHE A 81 -5.88 4.69 11.07
N ILE A 82 -5.20 5.01 9.98
CA ILE A 82 -3.76 4.85 9.85
C ILE A 82 -3.08 6.22 9.73
N GLU A 83 -2.28 6.54 10.72
CA GLU A 83 -1.35 7.66 10.79
C GLU A 83 0.07 7.16 10.37
N LEU A 84 1.10 7.96 10.49
CA LEU A 84 2.46 7.52 10.14
C LEU A 84 3.07 6.55 11.15
N ASP A 85 2.75 6.75 12.42
CA ASP A 85 3.31 6.04 13.57
C ASP A 85 2.26 5.49 14.54
N TYR A 86 0.96 5.58 14.17
CA TYR A 86 -0.14 5.10 14.98
C TYR A 86 -1.26 4.52 14.12
N PHE A 87 -1.75 3.34 14.53
CA PHE A 87 -2.86 2.66 13.89
C PHE A 87 -3.89 2.25 14.93
N TYR A 88 -5.12 2.72 14.79
CA TYR A 88 -6.19 2.44 15.73
C TYR A 88 -7.51 2.15 15.01
N PHE A 89 -8.46 1.57 15.74
CA PHE A 89 -9.81 1.24 15.27
C PHE A 89 -10.86 2.00 16.08
N ASN A 90 -11.99 2.29 15.46
CA ASN A 90 -13.14 2.86 16.16
C ASN A 90 -13.82 1.87 17.11
N LEU A 91 -13.84 0.58 16.75
CA LEU A 91 -14.45 -0.50 17.52
C LEU A 91 -13.85 -1.85 17.12
N HIS A 92 -14.10 -2.85 17.96
CA HIS A 92 -13.77 -4.26 17.67
C HIS A 92 -15.05 -5.07 17.68
N ASN A 93 -15.59 -5.38 16.52
CA ASN A 93 -16.84 -6.12 16.34
C ASN A 93 -16.60 -7.62 16.04
N GLN A 94 -17.69 -8.34 15.82
CA GLN A 94 -17.62 -9.79 15.52
C GLN A 94 -16.84 -10.06 14.23
N TYR A 95 -16.92 -9.16 13.24
CA TYR A 95 -16.20 -9.30 11.97
C TYR A 95 -14.68 -9.31 12.18
N LEU A 96 -14.16 -8.35 12.95
CA LEU A 96 -12.72 -8.32 13.31
C LEU A 96 -12.32 -9.51 14.16
N SER A 97 -13.19 -9.91 15.10
CA SER A 97 -12.92 -11.09 15.93
C SER A 97 -12.78 -12.38 15.10
N ASP A 98 -13.59 -12.55 14.08
CA ASP A 98 -13.52 -13.72 13.21
C ASP A 98 -12.29 -13.67 12.28
N LEU A 99 -11.92 -12.48 11.80
CA LEU A 99 -10.67 -12.27 11.08
C LEU A 99 -9.45 -12.58 11.95
N ASP A 100 -9.41 -12.10 13.19
CA ASP A 100 -8.29 -12.33 14.11
C ASP A 100 -8.16 -13.82 14.47
N LYS A 101 -9.27 -14.55 14.59
CA LYS A 101 -9.24 -16.01 14.73
C LYS A 101 -8.63 -16.72 13.51
N GLN A 102 -8.93 -16.24 12.29
CA GLN A 102 -8.36 -16.80 11.06
C GLN A 102 -6.85 -16.52 10.96
N LEU A 103 -6.41 -15.34 11.40
CA LEU A 103 -5.00 -14.95 11.44
C LEU A 103 -4.23 -15.66 12.58
N GLY A 104 -4.92 -16.11 13.63
CA GLY A 104 -4.32 -16.81 14.77
C GLY A 104 -3.20 -15.99 15.43
N SER A 105 -2.02 -16.59 15.58
CA SER A 105 -0.87 -15.92 16.22
C SER A 105 -0.26 -14.78 15.40
N THR A 106 -0.69 -14.58 14.16
CA THR A 106 -0.25 -13.48 13.31
C THR A 106 -1.20 -12.27 13.31
N ALA A 107 -2.31 -12.38 14.07
CA ALA A 107 -3.24 -11.26 14.22
C ALA A 107 -2.53 -10.07 14.88
N PRO A 108 -2.61 -8.85 14.31
CA PRO A 108 -2.02 -7.69 14.92
C PRO A 108 -2.84 -7.27 16.16
N GLU A 109 -2.19 -6.56 17.08
CA GLU A 109 -2.91 -5.92 18.18
C GLU A 109 -3.90 -4.88 17.61
N ARG A 110 -5.14 -4.91 18.11
CA ARG A 110 -6.22 -4.00 17.70
C ARG A 110 -6.40 -2.91 18.75
N ILE A 111 -5.71 -1.79 18.60
CA ILE A 111 -5.86 -0.64 19.48
C ILE A 111 -7.20 0.03 19.17
N ILE A 112 -8.05 0.21 20.18
CA ILE A 112 -9.30 0.97 20.06
C ILE A 112 -9.08 2.35 20.62
N ASP A 113 -9.42 3.39 19.82
CA ASP A 113 -9.26 4.78 20.22
C ASP A 113 -10.39 5.64 19.67
N ASP A 114 -10.49 6.90 20.13
CA ASP A 114 -11.54 7.84 19.73
C ASP A 114 -11.34 8.33 18.28
N MET A 115 -12.34 8.11 17.46
CA MET A 115 -12.39 8.62 16.08
C MET A 115 -12.24 10.15 15.98
N GLN A 116 -12.54 10.92 17.05
CA GLN A 116 -12.35 12.38 17.05
C GLN A 116 -10.87 12.78 16.88
N ARG A 117 -9.94 11.82 17.04
CA ARG A 117 -8.52 11.98 16.78
C ARG A 117 -8.24 12.51 15.36
N VAL A 118 -9.08 12.23 14.37
CA VAL A 118 -8.98 12.78 13.00
C VAL A 118 -9.08 14.31 12.95
N ARG A 119 -9.59 14.96 14.00
CA ARG A 119 -9.70 16.43 14.07
C ARG A 119 -8.38 17.11 14.38
N THR A 120 -7.45 16.39 14.97
CA THR A 120 -6.17 16.92 15.47
C THR A 120 -4.94 16.27 14.83
N HIS A 121 -5.08 15.05 14.29
CA HIS A 121 -4.00 14.28 13.67
C HIS A 121 -4.28 14.03 12.19
N LYS A 122 -3.22 13.84 11.39
CA LYS A 122 -3.33 13.48 9.98
C LYS A 122 -3.57 11.97 9.86
N THR A 123 -4.62 11.59 9.18
CA THR A 123 -4.91 10.21 8.78
C THR A 123 -4.60 10.08 7.29
N TYR A 124 -3.84 9.09 6.89
CA TYR A 124 -3.39 8.92 5.51
C TYR A 124 -4.14 7.83 4.76
N GLN A 125 -4.64 6.85 5.49
CA GLN A 125 -5.38 5.71 4.94
C GLN A 125 -6.37 5.21 5.98
N LEU A 126 -7.49 4.66 5.51
CA LEU A 126 -8.42 3.92 6.36
C LEU A 126 -8.49 2.47 5.87
N ASN A 127 -8.71 1.54 6.80
CA ASN A 127 -9.15 0.19 6.46
C ASN A 127 -10.62 0.06 6.80
N LEU A 128 -11.49 0.07 5.80
CA LEU A 128 -12.94 -0.02 5.97
C LEU A 128 -13.37 -1.49 5.83
N PHE A 129 -13.78 -2.10 6.94
CA PHE A 129 -14.14 -3.52 7.00
C PHE A 129 -15.56 -3.77 6.52
N LEU A 130 -15.73 -3.70 5.21
CA LEU A 130 -16.97 -3.96 4.47
C LEU A 130 -16.64 -4.67 3.17
N SER A 131 -17.66 -5.33 2.59
CA SER A 131 -17.55 -5.81 1.21
C SER A 131 -17.46 -4.62 0.22
N ASP A 132 -16.96 -4.86 -0.97
CA ASP A 132 -16.92 -3.83 -2.04
C ASP A 132 -18.30 -3.21 -2.29
N LYS A 133 -19.36 -4.02 -2.30
CA LYS A 133 -20.73 -3.55 -2.49
C LYS A 133 -21.20 -2.63 -1.35
N ASP A 134 -20.88 -2.98 -0.11
CA ASP A 134 -21.38 -2.28 1.07
C ASP A 134 -20.60 -0.99 1.37
N GLU A 135 -19.36 -0.85 0.87
CA GLU A 135 -18.59 0.40 1.01
C GLU A 135 -19.02 1.49 0.03
N GLN A 136 -19.71 1.15 -1.10
CA GLN A 136 -20.07 2.11 -2.13
C GLN A 136 -20.95 3.29 -1.64
N PRO A 137 -21.94 3.08 -0.75
CA PRO A 137 -22.71 4.20 -0.16
C PRO A 137 -21.82 5.15 0.66
N ILE A 138 -20.82 4.61 1.35
CA ILE A 138 -19.86 5.40 2.16
C ILE A 138 -18.95 6.21 1.24
N LEU A 139 -18.39 5.61 0.20
CA LEU A 139 -17.55 6.31 -0.77
C LEU A 139 -18.24 7.47 -1.46
N LYS A 140 -19.56 7.36 -1.70
CA LYS A 140 -20.36 8.48 -2.24
C LYS A 140 -20.41 9.70 -1.31
N MET A 141 -20.25 9.51 0.00
CA MET A 141 -20.18 10.60 0.98
C MET A 141 -18.78 11.22 1.08
N LEU A 142 -17.76 10.53 0.56
CA LEU A 142 -16.34 10.88 0.64
C LEU A 142 -15.79 11.24 -0.75
N PRO A 143 -16.17 12.42 -1.32
CA PRO A 143 -15.89 12.75 -2.71
C PRO A 143 -14.38 12.85 -3.03
N ASN A 144 -13.55 13.07 -2.02
CA ASN A 144 -12.09 13.18 -2.14
C ASN A 144 -11.37 11.85 -1.89
N CYS A 145 -12.11 10.76 -1.69
CA CYS A 145 -11.57 9.44 -1.42
C CYS A 145 -11.93 8.42 -2.51
N ARG A 146 -11.16 7.34 -2.56
CA ARG A 146 -11.45 6.12 -3.32
C ARG A 146 -10.99 4.90 -2.55
N SER A 147 -11.49 3.72 -2.92
CA SER A 147 -11.06 2.45 -2.36
C SER A 147 -10.09 1.76 -3.29
N VAL A 148 -9.07 1.12 -2.71
CA VAL A 148 -8.23 0.11 -3.35
C VAL A 148 -8.28 -1.16 -2.53
N ARG A 149 -8.32 -2.33 -3.17
CA ARG A 149 -8.50 -3.61 -2.49
C ARG A 149 -7.45 -4.63 -2.92
N TRP A 150 -6.88 -5.31 -1.94
CA TRP A 150 -6.00 -6.45 -2.15
C TRP A 150 -6.56 -7.73 -1.52
N CYS A 151 -7.61 -7.61 -0.70
CA CYS A 151 -8.36 -8.73 -0.16
C CYS A 151 -9.87 -8.44 -0.16
N PRO A 152 -10.75 -9.45 -0.07
CA PRO A 152 -12.20 -9.24 -0.08
C PRO A 152 -12.76 -8.66 1.23
N LEU A 153 -11.99 -8.68 2.33
CA LEU A 153 -12.49 -8.39 3.68
C LEU A 153 -12.60 -6.90 3.97
N PHE A 154 -11.76 -6.07 3.38
CA PHE A 154 -11.78 -4.63 3.59
C PHE A 154 -11.24 -3.88 2.37
N GLY A 155 -11.56 -2.59 2.28
CA GLY A 155 -10.97 -1.65 1.35
C GLY A 155 -10.02 -0.70 2.05
N ASP A 156 -8.88 -0.43 1.41
CA ASP A 156 -8.02 0.69 1.78
C ASP A 156 -8.60 1.96 1.17
N ILE A 157 -9.13 2.84 2.02
CA ILE A 157 -9.64 4.14 1.58
C ILE A 157 -8.49 5.13 1.58
N ILE A 158 -8.21 5.67 0.41
CA ILE A 158 -7.10 6.58 0.15
C ILE A 158 -7.60 7.87 -0.52
N PRO A 159 -6.80 8.94 -0.57
CA PRO A 159 -7.13 10.12 -1.37
C PRO A 159 -7.41 9.75 -2.83
N LYS A 160 -8.40 10.40 -3.44
CA LYS A 160 -8.83 10.10 -4.82
C LYS A 160 -7.69 10.28 -5.84
N SER A 161 -6.82 11.25 -5.63
CA SER A 161 -5.63 11.52 -6.46
C SER A 161 -4.40 10.70 -6.06
N GLY A 162 -4.50 9.91 -5.00
CA GLY A 162 -3.44 9.05 -4.51
C GLY A 162 -3.41 7.69 -5.21
N GLY A 163 -2.45 6.86 -4.84
CA GLY A 163 -2.25 5.50 -5.35
C GLY A 163 -0.77 5.19 -5.50
N LYS A 164 -0.44 3.90 -5.64
CA LYS A 164 0.95 3.46 -5.82
C LYS A 164 1.59 4.08 -7.06
N SER A 165 0.87 4.20 -8.15
CA SER A 165 1.33 4.88 -9.38
C SER A 165 1.68 6.36 -9.15
N THR A 166 0.87 7.05 -8.35
CA THR A 166 1.14 8.44 -7.95
C THR A 166 2.43 8.54 -7.13
N GLY A 167 2.61 7.64 -6.14
CA GLY A 167 3.85 7.58 -5.37
C GLY A 167 5.08 7.30 -6.23
N ILE A 168 4.99 6.36 -7.18
CA ILE A 168 6.06 6.07 -8.15
C ILE A 168 6.41 7.33 -8.94
N LYS A 169 5.42 8.06 -9.46
CA LYS A 169 5.67 9.29 -10.20
C LYS A 169 6.50 10.29 -9.39
N TYR A 170 6.15 10.55 -8.12
CA TYR A 170 6.93 11.47 -7.28
C TYR A 170 8.35 10.98 -7.02
N ILE A 171 8.55 9.68 -6.86
CA ILE A 171 9.88 9.08 -6.71
C ILE A 171 10.70 9.24 -8.00
N LEU A 172 10.13 8.92 -9.17
CA LEU A 172 10.80 9.07 -10.45
C LEU A 172 11.20 10.53 -10.71
N ASP A 173 10.29 11.48 -10.46
CA ASP A 173 10.55 12.92 -10.59
C ASP A 173 11.69 13.36 -9.64
N TYR A 174 11.68 12.90 -8.38
CA TYR A 174 12.71 13.25 -7.40
C TYR A 174 14.11 12.75 -7.78
N TYR A 175 14.21 11.53 -8.31
CA TYR A 175 15.48 10.94 -8.73
C TYR A 175 15.84 11.25 -10.19
N ASN A 176 15.01 12.02 -10.91
CA ASN A 176 15.15 12.32 -12.33
C ASN A 176 15.31 11.06 -13.20
N ILE A 177 14.45 10.06 -12.91
CA ILE A 177 14.38 8.79 -13.65
C ILE A 177 13.21 8.84 -14.63
N ASN A 178 13.45 8.44 -15.88
CA ASN A 178 12.40 8.36 -16.88
C ASN A 178 11.51 7.14 -16.61
N ILE A 179 10.20 7.26 -16.89
CA ILE A 179 9.26 6.14 -16.76
C ILE A 179 9.67 4.92 -17.61
N ASP A 180 10.33 5.16 -18.75
CA ASP A 180 10.85 4.11 -19.63
C ASP A 180 11.97 3.26 -18.98
N GLU A 181 12.51 3.70 -17.84
CA GLU A 181 13.52 3.00 -17.03
C GLU A 181 12.90 2.32 -15.80
N CYS A 182 11.57 2.34 -15.64
CA CYS A 182 10.87 1.83 -14.48
C CYS A 182 10.32 0.41 -14.72
N MET A 183 10.67 -0.51 -13.82
CA MET A 183 10.08 -1.84 -13.72
C MET A 183 9.40 -1.99 -12.35
N ALA A 184 8.17 -2.48 -12.34
CA ALA A 184 7.39 -2.74 -11.12
C ALA A 184 7.05 -4.21 -10.98
N PHE A 185 7.03 -4.71 -9.74
CA PHE A 185 6.62 -6.06 -9.37
C PHE A 185 5.46 -5.99 -8.39
N GLY A 186 4.42 -6.78 -8.62
CA GLY A 186 3.24 -6.79 -7.75
C GLY A 186 2.45 -8.10 -7.81
N ASP A 187 1.61 -8.33 -6.81
CA ASP A 187 0.73 -9.51 -6.72
C ASP A 187 -0.67 -9.19 -6.19
N GLY A 188 -0.86 -8.04 -5.57
CA GLY A 188 -2.12 -7.61 -4.98
C GLY A 188 -3.00 -6.78 -5.92
N GLY A 189 -4.31 -6.74 -5.65
CA GLY A 189 -5.25 -5.90 -6.40
C GLY A 189 -4.91 -4.40 -6.35
N ASN A 190 -4.27 -3.95 -5.26
CA ASN A 190 -3.77 -2.57 -5.11
C ASN A 190 -2.47 -2.30 -5.89
N ASP A 191 -1.87 -3.32 -6.54
CA ASP A 191 -0.70 -3.16 -7.41
C ASP A 191 -1.05 -2.88 -8.86
N LYS A 192 -2.29 -3.10 -9.28
CA LYS A 192 -2.71 -2.98 -10.68
C LYS A 192 -2.28 -1.66 -11.31
N GLU A 193 -2.61 -0.53 -10.68
CA GLU A 193 -2.28 0.80 -11.20
C GLU A 193 -0.76 1.03 -11.34
N MET A 194 0.05 0.46 -10.44
CA MET A 194 1.50 0.59 -10.54
C MET A 194 2.07 -0.31 -11.64
N LEU A 195 1.50 -1.51 -11.85
CA LEU A 195 1.91 -2.42 -12.93
C LEU A 195 1.59 -1.83 -14.30
N GLU A 196 0.40 -1.22 -14.47
CA GLU A 196 0.02 -0.52 -15.71
C GLU A 196 0.82 0.78 -15.92
N PHE A 197 1.23 1.45 -14.85
CA PHE A 197 1.97 2.71 -14.91
C PHE A 197 3.44 2.54 -15.28
N ALA A 198 4.11 1.52 -14.74
CA ALA A 198 5.52 1.25 -15.02
C ALA A 198 5.74 0.90 -16.49
N LYS A 199 6.95 1.15 -17.03
CA LYS A 199 7.31 0.72 -18.39
C LYS A 199 7.24 -0.79 -18.55
N ILE A 200 7.58 -1.52 -17.50
CA ILE A 200 7.47 -2.98 -17.43
C ILE A 200 6.78 -3.32 -16.12
N GLY A 201 5.53 -3.74 -16.18
CA GLY A 201 4.76 -4.28 -15.07
C GLY A 201 4.86 -5.80 -15.03
N VAL A 202 5.37 -6.33 -13.92
CA VAL A 202 5.56 -7.78 -13.71
C VAL A 202 4.61 -8.27 -12.63
N ALA A 203 3.67 -9.14 -12.99
CA ALA A 203 2.85 -9.85 -12.00
C ALA A 203 3.58 -11.08 -11.48
N MET A 204 3.56 -11.27 -10.15
CA MET A 204 4.08 -12.48 -9.53
C MET A 204 3.18 -13.68 -9.85
N GLY A 205 3.75 -14.89 -9.88
CA GLY A 205 3.02 -16.12 -10.19
C GLY A 205 1.88 -16.45 -9.22
N ASN A 206 2.00 -16.01 -7.96
CA ASN A 206 0.95 -16.13 -6.94
C ASN A 206 -0.15 -15.05 -7.03
N ALA A 207 -0.05 -14.08 -7.95
CA ALA A 207 -1.09 -13.07 -8.14
C ALA A 207 -2.39 -13.68 -8.67
N SER A 208 -3.51 -13.01 -8.43
CA SER A 208 -4.80 -13.38 -9.01
C SER A 208 -4.85 -13.13 -10.52
N ASP A 209 -5.76 -13.81 -11.22
CA ASP A 209 -5.85 -13.73 -12.71
C ASP A 209 -6.11 -12.31 -13.22
N ASP A 210 -6.85 -11.51 -12.46
CA ASP A 210 -7.14 -10.12 -12.79
C ASP A 210 -5.92 -9.19 -12.65
N VAL A 211 -4.97 -9.51 -11.77
CA VAL A 211 -3.67 -8.82 -11.68
C VAL A 211 -2.74 -9.31 -12.79
N LYS A 212 -2.71 -10.62 -13.07
CA LYS A 212 -1.90 -11.19 -14.15
C LYS A 212 -2.31 -10.66 -15.52
N SER A 213 -3.61 -10.43 -15.73
CA SER A 213 -4.15 -10.03 -17.05
C SER A 213 -3.74 -8.63 -17.50
N ILE A 214 -3.32 -7.76 -16.58
CA ILE A 214 -2.92 -6.37 -16.88
C ILE A 214 -1.41 -6.16 -16.90
N ALA A 215 -0.62 -7.16 -16.50
CA ALA A 215 0.83 -7.07 -16.47
C ALA A 215 1.45 -7.38 -17.84
N ASP A 216 2.60 -6.75 -18.13
CA ASP A 216 3.38 -7.04 -19.36
C ASP A 216 4.00 -8.43 -19.32
N TYR A 217 4.28 -8.93 -18.11
CA TYR A 217 4.90 -10.24 -17.90
C TYR A 217 4.41 -10.88 -16.61
N VAL A 218 4.18 -12.19 -16.66
CA VAL A 218 3.88 -13.00 -15.47
C VAL A 218 5.09 -13.87 -15.18
N THR A 219 5.70 -13.66 -14.02
CA THR A 219 6.85 -14.45 -13.56
C THR A 219 6.40 -15.64 -12.70
N THR A 220 7.35 -16.40 -12.14
CA THR A 220 7.05 -17.44 -11.15
C THR A 220 6.61 -16.82 -9.82
N ASP A 221 6.07 -17.63 -8.90
CA ASP A 221 5.61 -17.14 -7.62
C ASP A 221 6.75 -16.71 -6.67
N VAL A 222 6.39 -16.13 -5.53
CA VAL A 222 7.33 -15.59 -4.56
C VAL A 222 8.27 -16.66 -4.00
N ASP A 223 7.82 -17.90 -3.86
CA ASP A 223 8.60 -19.01 -3.31
C ASP A 223 9.52 -19.68 -4.36
N ASN A 224 9.35 -19.32 -5.64
CA ASN A 224 10.10 -19.85 -6.78
C ASN A 224 10.93 -18.77 -7.51
N ASP A 225 11.57 -17.87 -6.74
CA ASP A 225 12.48 -16.85 -7.25
C ASP A 225 11.88 -15.91 -8.32
N GLY A 226 10.57 -15.60 -8.24
CA GLY A 226 9.86 -14.86 -9.29
C GLY A 226 10.53 -13.55 -9.70
N ILE A 227 10.97 -12.71 -8.75
CA ILE A 227 11.68 -11.46 -9.04
C ILE A 227 12.98 -11.74 -9.81
N LEU A 228 13.80 -12.68 -9.34
CA LEU A 228 15.06 -13.03 -9.98
C LEU A 228 14.84 -13.57 -11.42
N ASN A 229 13.82 -14.39 -11.61
CA ASN A 229 13.49 -14.97 -12.91
C ASN A 229 13.07 -13.90 -13.92
N ALA A 230 12.25 -12.94 -13.52
CA ALA A 230 11.88 -11.81 -14.38
C ALA A 230 13.10 -10.92 -14.70
N LEU A 231 13.96 -10.61 -13.70
CA LEU A 231 15.17 -9.81 -13.94
C LEU A 231 16.12 -10.48 -14.95
N LYS A 232 16.24 -11.80 -14.93
CA LYS A 232 16.99 -12.56 -15.92
C LYS A 232 16.31 -12.55 -17.29
N TYR A 233 15.00 -12.73 -17.35
CA TYR A 233 14.23 -12.70 -18.60
C TYR A 233 14.42 -11.38 -19.35
N PHE A 234 14.33 -10.25 -18.63
CA PHE A 234 14.56 -8.92 -19.19
C PHE A 234 16.03 -8.52 -19.30
N LYS A 235 16.97 -9.43 -18.99
CA LYS A 235 18.42 -9.21 -19.07
C LYS A 235 18.92 -8.04 -18.20
N VAL A 236 18.25 -7.79 -17.10
CA VAL A 236 18.66 -6.82 -16.08
C VAL A 236 19.78 -7.42 -15.22
N LEU A 237 19.71 -8.73 -14.96
CA LEU A 237 20.74 -9.57 -14.29
C LEU A 237 21.27 -10.66 -15.18
#